data_6e6d2aadb7cd7f5ae95726228b36b190
#
_entry.id   6e6d2aadb7cd7f5ae95726228b36b190
#
_cell.length_a   1.000
_cell.length_b   1.000
_cell.length_c   1.000
_cell.angle_alpha   90.00
_cell.angle_beta   90.00
_cell.angle_gamma   90.00
#
_symmetry.space_group_name_H-M   'P 1'
#
loop_
_entity.id
_entity.type
_entity.pdbx_description
1 polymer ?
#
loop_
_entity_poly.entity_id
_entity_poly.type
_entity_poly.pdbx_seq_one_letter_code
_entity_poly.pdbx_strand_id
1 'polypeptide(L)'
;MAAQPHSLYQHSYQQSVTAPESFWQQQAAKLNWYKAPHSILQQQDSHHYQWFSDGVLNTAYLALDCHIEQGRGEQTALIYDSPVTNTKQQFTYRALRDEVAQFAGVLKALGVSKGDRVVIYMPMIPQAAIAMLAVARLGAVHSVVFGGFSAHELALRIDDAAPKVVVSASCGIEISKLIAYKPLLDDAINKAQHKPEHCVIYQRPQLQAELQNGRDVDWQHAIAKAEPAACVPVKSTDPLYVLYTSGTTGKPK
;
A
#
# COMPACT_ATOMS: atom_id res chain seq x y z
N MET A 1 -41.79 -2.46 -0.86
CA MET A 1 -41.26 -2.40 -2.24
C MET A 1 -39.78 -2.09 -2.12
N ALA A 2 -38.87 -3.00 -2.52
CA ALA A 2 -37.47 -2.70 -2.59
C ALA A 2 -37.23 -1.67 -3.70
N ALA A 3 -36.59 -0.54 -3.37
CA ALA A 3 -36.29 0.49 -4.35
C ALA A 3 -35.38 -0.11 -5.45
N GLN A 4 -35.69 0.21 -6.71
CA GLN A 4 -34.84 -0.27 -7.81
C GLN A 4 -33.41 0.25 -7.66
N PRO A 5 -32.36 -0.53 -8.01
CA PRO A 5 -30.93 -0.14 -7.83
C PRO A 5 -30.59 1.24 -8.42
N HIS A 6 -31.22 1.62 -9.53
CA HIS A 6 -31.07 2.94 -10.16
C HIS A 6 -31.56 4.10 -9.28
N SER A 7 -32.60 3.91 -8.46
CA SER A 7 -33.13 4.96 -7.60
C SER A 7 -32.23 5.25 -6.39
N LEU A 8 -31.57 4.22 -5.80
CA LEU A 8 -30.63 4.39 -4.69
C LEU A 8 -29.37 5.11 -5.12
N TYR A 9 -28.80 4.75 -6.28
CA TYR A 9 -27.64 5.43 -6.83
C TYR A 9 -27.96 6.91 -7.12
N GLN A 10 -29.03 7.19 -7.84
CA GLN A 10 -29.42 8.57 -8.19
C GLN A 10 -29.65 9.42 -6.94
N HIS A 11 -30.31 8.86 -5.92
CA HIS A 11 -30.53 9.55 -4.66
C HIS A 11 -29.21 9.88 -3.95
N SER A 12 -28.31 8.88 -3.80
CA SER A 12 -27.01 9.07 -3.17
C SER A 12 -26.14 10.05 -3.95
N TYR A 13 -26.11 9.96 -5.28
CA TYR A 13 -25.39 10.91 -6.13
C TYR A 13 -25.93 12.33 -5.96
N GLN A 14 -27.24 12.50 -6.01
CA GLN A 14 -27.86 13.83 -5.84
C GLN A 14 -27.51 14.42 -4.46
N GLN A 15 -27.61 13.64 -3.38
CA GLN A 15 -27.21 14.10 -2.06
C GLN A 15 -25.74 14.49 -1.99
N SER A 16 -24.83 13.69 -2.58
CA SER A 16 -23.40 13.97 -2.56
C SER A 16 -23.01 15.27 -3.25
N VAL A 17 -23.81 15.70 -4.25
CA VAL A 17 -23.58 16.92 -5.02
C VAL A 17 -24.27 18.15 -4.39
N THR A 18 -25.52 17.98 -3.91
CA THR A 18 -26.32 19.10 -3.40
C THR A 18 -26.08 19.42 -1.94
N ALA A 19 -25.68 18.43 -1.13
CA ALA A 19 -25.37 18.57 0.30
C ALA A 19 -24.13 17.78 0.69
N PRO A 20 -22.95 18.08 0.13
CA PRO A 20 -21.73 17.26 0.26
C PRO A 20 -21.28 17.09 1.71
N GLU A 21 -21.29 18.13 2.52
CA GLU A 21 -20.86 18.01 3.91
C GLU A 21 -21.74 17.03 4.71
N SER A 22 -23.06 17.16 4.61
CA SER A 22 -23.99 16.28 5.29
C SER A 22 -23.87 14.83 4.78
N PHE A 23 -23.74 14.64 3.48
CA PHE A 23 -23.58 13.32 2.88
C PHE A 23 -22.28 12.66 3.39
N TRP A 24 -21.15 13.35 3.31
CA TRP A 24 -19.86 12.78 3.71
C TRP A 24 -19.72 12.64 5.23
N GLN A 25 -20.38 13.48 6.03
CA GLN A 25 -20.50 13.28 7.47
C GLN A 25 -21.18 11.95 7.79
N GLN A 26 -22.29 11.64 7.12
CA GLN A 26 -23.00 10.37 7.29
C GLN A 26 -22.16 9.17 6.84
N GLN A 27 -21.33 9.30 5.78
CA GLN A 27 -20.44 8.21 5.37
C GLN A 27 -19.28 8.05 6.36
N ALA A 28 -18.67 9.14 6.81
CA ALA A 28 -17.59 9.13 7.79
C ALA A 28 -18.01 8.50 9.12
N ALA A 29 -19.25 8.71 9.55
CA ALA A 29 -19.78 8.11 10.79
C ALA A 29 -19.85 6.57 10.76
N LYS A 30 -19.72 5.94 9.58
CA LYS A 30 -19.68 4.47 9.42
C LYS A 30 -18.29 3.87 9.61
N LEU A 31 -17.25 4.70 9.71
CA LEU A 31 -15.86 4.27 9.84
C LEU A 31 -15.44 4.24 11.31
N ASN A 32 -14.53 3.34 11.65
CA ASN A 32 -13.95 3.22 12.98
C ASN A 32 -12.74 4.16 13.12
N TRP A 33 -13.00 5.41 13.47
CA TRP A 33 -11.97 6.41 13.71
C TRP A 33 -11.32 6.23 15.08
N TYR A 34 -10.03 6.51 15.21
CA TYR A 34 -9.41 6.77 16.52
C TYR A 34 -9.91 8.09 17.12
N LYS A 35 -10.10 9.10 16.25
CA LYS A 35 -10.76 10.36 16.57
C LYS A 35 -11.65 10.73 15.38
N ALA A 36 -12.96 10.69 15.58
CA ALA A 36 -13.93 11.10 14.55
C ALA A 36 -13.72 12.59 14.17
N PRO A 37 -13.84 12.96 12.89
CA PRO A 37 -13.73 14.34 12.46
C PRO A 37 -14.94 15.16 12.90
N HIS A 38 -14.69 16.38 13.36
CA HIS A 38 -15.73 17.42 13.51
C HIS A 38 -15.83 18.27 12.25
N SER A 39 -14.68 18.52 11.60
CA SER A 39 -14.61 19.25 10.34
C SER A 39 -14.70 18.31 9.15
N ILE A 40 -15.80 18.38 8.42
CA ILE A 40 -16.05 17.49 7.27
C ILE A 40 -15.34 18.02 6.03
N LEU A 41 -15.56 19.29 5.69
CA LEU A 41 -14.95 19.96 4.55
C LEU A 41 -14.48 21.35 4.97
N GLN A 42 -13.20 21.63 4.78
CA GLN A 42 -12.63 22.96 5.00
C GLN A 42 -12.07 23.51 3.70
N GLN A 43 -12.49 24.70 3.36
CA GLN A 43 -11.85 25.45 2.29
C GLN A 43 -10.64 26.19 2.87
N GLN A 44 -9.45 25.89 2.36
CA GLN A 44 -8.20 26.52 2.79
C GLN A 44 -7.99 27.86 2.03
N ASP A 45 -8.27 27.83 0.72
CA ASP A 45 -8.25 29.01 -0.16
C ASP A 45 -9.25 28.79 -1.31
N SER A 46 -9.21 29.64 -2.36
CA SER A 46 -10.16 29.57 -3.49
C SER A 46 -10.13 28.24 -4.27
N HIS A 47 -9.07 27.42 -4.14
CA HIS A 47 -8.85 26.22 -4.96
C HIS A 47 -8.51 24.98 -4.16
N HIS A 48 -8.17 25.10 -2.86
CA HIS A 48 -7.76 23.99 -2.03
C HIS A 48 -8.77 23.70 -0.93
N TYR A 49 -9.17 22.44 -0.85
CA TYR A 49 -10.09 21.91 0.15
C TYR A 49 -9.43 20.78 0.92
N GLN A 50 -9.75 20.68 2.20
CA GLN A 50 -9.37 19.55 3.06
C GLN A 50 -10.61 18.85 3.58
N TRP A 51 -10.62 17.53 3.44
CA TRP A 51 -11.66 16.65 3.99
C TRP A 51 -11.23 16.09 5.34
N PHE A 52 -12.15 16.10 6.30
CA PHE A 52 -11.97 15.45 7.60
C PHE A 52 -10.70 15.89 8.35
N SER A 53 -10.30 17.13 8.24
CA SER A 53 -8.96 17.65 8.58
C SER A 53 -8.50 17.40 10.02
N ASP A 54 -9.43 17.22 10.98
CA ASP A 54 -9.14 16.93 12.39
C ASP A 54 -9.38 15.45 12.78
N GLY A 55 -9.73 14.59 11.80
CA GLY A 55 -9.91 13.17 11.98
C GLY A 55 -8.58 12.42 12.16
N VAL A 56 -8.61 11.32 12.92
CA VAL A 56 -7.45 10.42 13.10
C VAL A 56 -7.88 8.99 12.85
N LEU A 57 -7.16 8.28 12.00
CA LEU A 57 -7.45 6.91 11.59
C LEU A 57 -6.15 6.14 11.27
N ASN A 58 -6.29 4.89 10.85
CA ASN A 58 -5.23 4.13 10.16
C ASN A 58 -5.88 3.25 9.10
N THR A 59 -5.40 3.33 7.87
CA THR A 59 -6.00 2.62 6.73
C THR A 59 -5.89 1.09 6.88
N ALA A 60 -4.78 0.57 7.39
CA ALA A 60 -4.63 -0.87 7.61
C ALA A 60 -5.56 -1.37 8.73
N TYR A 61 -5.75 -0.59 9.81
CA TYR A 61 -6.71 -0.90 10.85
C TYR A 61 -8.13 -0.99 10.28
N LEU A 62 -8.54 0.01 9.49
CA LEU A 62 -9.86 0.01 8.86
C LEU A 62 -10.05 -1.13 7.85
N ALA A 63 -8.99 -1.52 7.15
CA ALA A 63 -9.06 -2.60 6.16
C ALA A 63 -9.06 -4.00 6.79
N LEU A 64 -8.48 -4.18 7.97
CA LEU A 64 -8.23 -5.52 8.55
C LEU A 64 -8.70 -5.65 9.99
N ASP A 65 -8.10 -4.91 10.92
CA ASP A 65 -8.27 -5.11 12.37
C ASP A 65 -9.73 -4.92 12.80
N CYS A 66 -10.40 -3.86 12.35
CA CYS A 66 -11.79 -3.59 12.70
C CYS A 66 -12.76 -4.68 12.22
N HIS A 67 -12.44 -5.37 11.13
CA HIS A 67 -13.26 -6.49 10.64
C HIS A 67 -13.14 -7.73 11.54
N ILE A 68 -11.96 -7.94 12.11
CA ILE A 68 -11.73 -9.02 13.07
C ILE A 68 -12.47 -8.72 14.37
N GLU A 69 -12.40 -7.48 14.86
CA GLU A 69 -13.12 -7.01 16.05
C GLU A 69 -14.65 -7.11 15.89
N GLN A 70 -15.15 -6.98 14.66
CA GLN A 70 -16.56 -7.16 14.29
C GLN A 70 -16.96 -8.63 14.04
N GLY A 71 -16.11 -9.60 14.38
CA GLY A 71 -16.39 -11.03 14.24
C GLY A 71 -16.20 -11.62 12.83
N ARG A 72 -15.60 -10.86 11.90
CA ARG A 72 -15.37 -11.32 10.52
C ARG A 72 -13.97 -11.90 10.29
N GLY A 73 -13.26 -12.25 11.36
CA GLY A 73 -11.86 -12.71 11.30
C GLY A 73 -11.63 -13.90 10.36
N GLU A 74 -12.57 -14.81 10.29
CA GLU A 74 -12.46 -16.02 9.47
C GLU A 74 -13.04 -15.88 8.05
N GLN A 75 -13.61 -14.72 7.72
CA GLN A 75 -14.05 -14.43 6.35
C GLN A 75 -12.86 -14.22 5.43
N THR A 76 -12.99 -14.64 4.16
CA THR A 76 -11.99 -14.38 3.14
C THR A 76 -11.88 -12.88 2.87
N ALA A 77 -10.67 -12.34 3.04
CA ALA A 77 -10.34 -10.94 2.80
C ALA A 77 -9.61 -10.74 1.46
N LEU A 78 -8.76 -11.70 1.06
CA LEU A 78 -7.99 -11.64 -0.18
C LEU A 78 -8.03 -12.98 -0.89
N ILE A 79 -8.30 -12.96 -2.18
CA ILE A 79 -8.22 -14.11 -3.07
C ILE A 79 -7.13 -13.82 -4.10
N TYR A 80 -6.16 -14.70 -4.20
CA TYR A 80 -5.15 -14.71 -5.24
C TYR A 80 -5.41 -15.87 -6.18
N ASP A 81 -5.61 -15.56 -7.46
CA ASP A 81 -5.77 -16.54 -8.54
C ASP A 81 -4.82 -16.18 -9.67
N SER A 82 -3.79 -17.02 -9.87
CA SER A 82 -2.77 -16.82 -10.88
C SER A 82 -2.77 -17.96 -11.87
N PRO A 83 -3.35 -17.80 -13.06
CA PRO A 83 -3.28 -18.81 -14.11
C PRO A 83 -1.85 -19.05 -14.59
N VAL A 84 -0.97 -18.05 -14.48
CA VAL A 84 0.44 -18.16 -14.92
C VAL A 84 1.23 -19.15 -14.07
N THR A 85 0.96 -19.21 -12.77
CA THR A 85 1.62 -20.13 -11.83
C THR A 85 0.73 -21.29 -11.43
N ASN A 86 -0.50 -21.35 -11.93
CA ASN A 86 -1.54 -22.27 -11.52
C ASN A 86 -1.71 -22.32 -9.98
N THR A 87 -1.70 -21.13 -9.38
CA THR A 87 -1.76 -20.97 -7.93
C THR A 87 -3.04 -20.28 -7.51
N LYS A 88 -3.77 -20.87 -6.56
CA LYS A 88 -4.91 -20.23 -5.89
C LYS A 88 -4.66 -20.20 -4.39
N GLN A 89 -4.84 -19.03 -3.80
CA GLN A 89 -4.69 -18.82 -2.36
C GLN A 89 -5.82 -17.94 -1.85
N GLN A 90 -6.21 -18.17 -0.59
CA GLN A 90 -7.19 -17.34 0.11
C GLN A 90 -6.61 -16.98 1.47
N PHE A 91 -6.77 -15.71 1.83
CA PHE A 91 -6.39 -15.18 3.13
C PHE A 91 -7.65 -14.74 3.86
N THR A 92 -7.84 -15.20 5.08
CA THR A 92 -8.86 -14.60 5.95
C THR A 92 -8.42 -13.22 6.43
N TYR A 93 -9.35 -12.41 6.97
CA TYR A 93 -8.96 -11.13 7.59
C TYR A 93 -7.90 -11.34 8.67
N ARG A 94 -8.02 -12.38 9.49
CA ARG A 94 -7.05 -12.68 10.54
C ARG A 94 -5.69 -13.02 9.97
N ALA A 95 -5.63 -13.98 9.05
CA ALA A 95 -4.37 -14.40 8.43
C ALA A 95 -3.67 -13.25 7.71
N LEU A 96 -4.44 -12.44 6.94
CA LEU A 96 -3.89 -11.29 6.23
C LEU A 96 -3.39 -10.21 7.19
N ARG A 97 -4.15 -9.89 8.27
CA ARG A 97 -3.74 -8.96 9.30
C ARG A 97 -2.44 -9.38 9.97
N ASP A 98 -2.30 -10.67 10.28
CA ASP A 98 -1.12 -11.19 10.96
C ASP A 98 0.13 -11.07 10.08
N GLU A 99 0.05 -11.44 8.80
CA GLU A 99 1.15 -11.24 7.86
C GLU A 99 1.50 -9.76 7.66
N VAL A 100 0.50 -8.89 7.55
CA VAL A 100 0.68 -7.43 7.43
C VAL A 100 1.37 -6.88 8.69
N ALA A 101 0.96 -7.31 9.88
CA ALA A 101 1.54 -6.85 11.14
C ALA A 101 3.00 -7.31 11.29
N GLN A 102 3.31 -8.55 10.90
CA GLN A 102 4.67 -9.07 10.91
C GLN A 102 5.56 -8.33 9.91
N PHE A 103 5.08 -8.12 8.68
CA PHE A 103 5.86 -7.38 7.68
C PHE A 103 6.03 -5.91 8.06
N ALA A 104 5.04 -5.28 8.70
CA ALA A 104 5.22 -3.95 9.31
C ALA A 104 6.31 -3.96 10.38
N GLY A 105 6.42 -5.04 11.16
CA GLY A 105 7.52 -5.25 12.10
C GLY A 105 8.90 -5.30 11.42
N VAL A 106 9.01 -5.98 10.28
CA VAL A 106 10.24 -5.98 9.45
C VAL A 106 10.60 -4.55 9.04
N LEU A 107 9.66 -3.82 8.45
CA LEU A 107 9.89 -2.44 8.00
C LEU A 107 10.30 -1.52 9.17
N LYS A 108 9.64 -1.68 10.33
CA LYS A 108 9.99 -0.94 11.54
C LYS A 108 11.40 -1.25 12.03
N ALA A 109 11.83 -2.51 12.00
CA ALA A 109 13.18 -2.93 12.36
C ALA A 109 14.24 -2.37 11.39
N LEU A 110 13.88 -2.14 10.13
CA LEU A 110 14.68 -1.44 9.12
C LEU A 110 14.57 0.10 9.23
N GLY A 111 14.00 0.60 10.31
CA GLY A 111 13.94 2.03 10.63
C GLY A 111 12.80 2.79 9.97
N VAL A 112 11.85 2.14 9.28
CA VAL A 112 10.68 2.82 8.70
C VAL A 112 9.76 3.31 9.81
N SER A 113 9.38 4.57 9.73
CA SER A 113 8.50 5.26 10.67
C SER A 113 7.43 6.08 9.94
N LYS A 114 6.52 6.68 10.69
CA LYS A 114 5.48 7.56 10.15
C LYS A 114 6.06 8.63 9.24
N GLY A 115 5.51 8.76 8.03
CA GLY A 115 5.91 9.74 7.02
C GLY A 115 7.10 9.32 6.14
N ASP A 116 7.84 8.25 6.48
CA ASP A 116 8.87 7.69 5.59
C ASP A 116 8.23 7.10 4.32
N ARG A 117 8.97 7.11 3.21
CA ARG A 117 8.51 6.52 1.94
C ARG A 117 9.10 5.14 1.75
N VAL A 118 8.27 4.25 1.21
CA VAL A 118 8.64 2.89 0.80
C VAL A 118 8.18 2.68 -0.65
N VAL A 119 9.11 2.36 -1.54
CA VAL A 119 8.80 1.99 -2.93
C VAL A 119 8.54 0.49 -3.00
N ILE A 120 7.46 0.10 -3.67
CA ILE A 120 7.08 -1.30 -3.89
C ILE A 120 7.16 -1.59 -5.38
N TYR A 121 8.20 -2.35 -5.78
CA TYR A 121 8.45 -2.79 -7.16
C TYR A 121 8.26 -4.29 -7.25
N MET A 122 7.01 -4.73 -7.39
CA MET A 122 6.62 -6.14 -7.31
C MET A 122 5.65 -6.52 -8.43
N PRO A 123 5.60 -7.81 -8.82
CA PRO A 123 4.51 -8.30 -9.64
C PRO A 123 3.21 -8.36 -8.83
N MET A 124 2.08 -8.64 -9.49
CA MET A 124 0.77 -8.78 -8.85
C MET A 124 0.68 -10.11 -8.07
N ILE A 125 1.25 -10.11 -6.88
CA ILE A 125 1.25 -11.22 -5.91
C ILE A 125 0.73 -10.73 -4.55
N PRO A 126 0.25 -11.60 -3.66
CA PRO A 126 -0.28 -11.20 -2.36
C PRO A 126 0.66 -10.31 -1.55
N GLN A 127 1.97 -10.55 -1.65
CA GLN A 127 3.00 -9.79 -0.94
C GLN A 127 3.01 -8.31 -1.31
N ALA A 128 2.56 -7.95 -2.52
CA ALA A 128 2.42 -6.53 -2.90
C ALA A 128 1.32 -5.84 -2.07
N ALA A 129 0.17 -6.48 -1.89
CA ALA A 129 -0.91 -5.96 -1.05
C ALA A 129 -0.51 -5.95 0.44
N ILE A 130 0.18 -7.00 0.91
CA ILE A 130 0.71 -7.08 2.28
C ILE A 130 1.68 -5.92 2.52
N ALA A 131 2.59 -5.64 1.58
CA ALA A 131 3.54 -4.53 1.69
C ALA A 131 2.83 -3.16 1.76
N MET A 132 1.84 -2.92 0.89
CA MET A 132 1.04 -1.68 0.91
C MET A 132 0.38 -1.46 2.28
N LEU A 133 -0.29 -2.49 2.79
CA LEU A 133 -0.98 -2.43 4.08
C LEU A 133 -0.01 -2.33 5.27
N ALA A 134 1.15 -2.96 5.20
CA ALA A 134 2.19 -2.88 6.23
C ALA A 134 2.79 -1.47 6.33
N VAL A 135 3.05 -0.83 5.19
CA VAL A 135 3.49 0.58 5.13
C VAL A 135 2.43 1.50 5.72
N ALA A 136 1.15 1.33 5.31
CA ALA A 136 0.03 2.09 5.86
C ALA A 136 -0.16 1.86 7.37
N ARG A 137 0.08 0.61 7.86
CA ARG A 137 0.01 0.26 9.27
C ARG A 137 0.97 1.09 10.13
N LEU A 138 2.16 1.39 9.61
CA LEU A 138 3.17 2.23 10.26
C LEU A 138 2.90 3.74 10.10
N GLY A 139 1.88 4.14 9.34
CA GLY A 139 1.66 5.53 8.97
C GLY A 139 2.72 6.08 8.01
N ALA A 140 3.44 5.20 7.34
CA ALA A 140 4.39 5.53 6.28
C ALA A 140 3.68 5.63 4.92
N VAL A 141 4.37 6.11 3.90
CA VAL A 141 3.84 6.41 2.58
C VAL A 141 4.36 5.38 1.58
N HIS A 142 3.48 4.63 0.93
CA HIS A 142 3.91 3.70 -0.11
C HIS A 142 3.83 4.31 -1.51
N SER A 143 4.74 3.89 -2.40
CA SER A 143 4.65 4.15 -3.83
C SER A 143 4.79 2.83 -4.59
N VAL A 144 3.71 2.42 -5.25
CA VAL A 144 3.71 1.18 -6.04
C VAL A 144 4.18 1.49 -7.46
N VAL A 145 5.24 0.83 -7.87
CA VAL A 145 5.82 0.93 -9.21
C VAL A 145 5.48 -0.34 -9.99
N PHE A 146 4.94 -0.17 -11.19
CA PHE A 146 4.61 -1.30 -12.05
C PHE A 146 5.83 -2.17 -12.34
N GLY A 147 5.71 -3.46 -12.09
CA GLY A 147 6.82 -4.42 -12.19
C GLY A 147 7.38 -4.65 -13.60
N GLY A 148 6.68 -4.15 -14.63
CA GLY A 148 7.17 -4.15 -16.02
C GLY A 148 8.01 -2.93 -16.40
N PHE A 149 8.21 -1.96 -15.48
CA PHE A 149 9.01 -0.78 -15.78
C PHE A 149 10.50 -1.08 -15.84
N SER A 150 11.18 -0.35 -16.75
CA SER A 150 12.62 -0.40 -16.90
C SER A 150 13.36 0.12 -15.67
N ALA A 151 14.64 -0.22 -15.53
CA ALA A 151 15.49 0.29 -14.47
C ALA A 151 15.56 1.83 -14.47
N HIS A 152 15.52 2.48 -15.63
CA HIS A 152 15.50 3.93 -15.72
C HIS A 152 14.23 4.54 -15.11
N GLU A 153 13.07 3.99 -15.44
CA GLU A 153 11.77 4.43 -14.91
C GLU A 153 11.66 4.21 -13.39
N LEU A 154 12.23 3.13 -12.90
CA LEU A 154 12.31 2.87 -11.46
C LEU A 154 13.27 3.87 -10.76
N ALA A 155 14.41 4.16 -11.38
CA ALA A 155 15.38 5.14 -10.85
C ALA A 155 14.78 6.54 -10.67
N LEU A 156 14.01 7.02 -11.64
CA LEU A 156 13.31 8.31 -11.54
C LEU A 156 12.35 8.36 -10.34
N ARG A 157 11.65 7.26 -10.05
CA ARG A 157 10.73 7.18 -8.90
C ARG A 157 11.46 7.02 -7.57
N ILE A 158 12.62 6.36 -7.58
CA ILE A 158 13.51 6.30 -6.40
C ILE A 158 14.03 7.70 -6.07
N ASP A 159 14.44 8.47 -7.08
CA ASP A 159 14.95 9.83 -6.87
C ASP A 159 13.86 10.79 -6.36
N ASP A 160 12.65 10.72 -6.92
CA ASP A 160 11.56 11.60 -6.55
C ASP A 160 10.97 11.24 -5.17
N ALA A 161 10.68 9.96 -4.91
CA ALA A 161 10.12 9.52 -3.65
C ALA A 161 11.16 9.50 -2.51
N ALA A 162 12.45 9.41 -2.81
CA ALA A 162 13.55 9.24 -1.86
C ALA A 162 13.21 8.19 -0.77
N PRO A 163 12.92 6.92 -1.16
CA PRO A 163 12.46 5.91 -0.23
C PRO A 163 13.56 5.44 0.72
N LYS A 164 13.19 5.18 1.96
CA LYS A 164 14.08 4.54 2.93
C LYS A 164 14.31 3.07 2.62
N VAL A 165 13.25 2.40 2.20
CA VAL A 165 13.25 0.97 1.84
C VAL A 165 12.60 0.79 0.47
N VAL A 166 13.18 -0.13 -0.33
CA VAL A 166 12.51 -0.66 -1.53
C VAL A 166 12.11 -2.10 -1.27
N VAL A 167 10.86 -2.43 -1.54
CA VAL A 167 10.34 -3.80 -1.45
C VAL A 167 10.20 -4.35 -2.87
N SER A 168 10.77 -5.53 -3.13
CA SER A 168 10.71 -6.14 -4.45
C SER A 168 10.56 -7.66 -4.36
N ALA A 169 10.41 -8.31 -5.50
CA ALA A 169 10.46 -9.76 -5.64
C ALA A 169 11.69 -10.18 -6.45
N SER A 170 12.12 -11.43 -6.31
CA SER A 170 13.22 -11.98 -7.11
C SER A 170 12.91 -12.01 -8.59
N CYS A 171 11.64 -12.26 -8.97
CA CYS A 171 11.22 -12.29 -10.36
C CYS A 171 9.73 -11.95 -10.57
N GLY A 172 9.40 -11.52 -11.78
CA GLY A 172 8.07 -11.49 -12.36
C GLY A 172 7.91 -12.56 -13.45
N ILE A 173 6.66 -12.82 -13.83
CA ILE A 173 6.34 -13.69 -14.98
C ILE A 173 5.36 -12.92 -15.86
N GLU A 174 5.75 -12.68 -17.09
CA GLU A 174 4.94 -12.01 -18.09
C GLU A 174 4.62 -13.01 -19.22
N ILE A 175 3.35 -13.40 -19.30
CA ILE A 175 2.87 -14.49 -20.18
C ILE A 175 3.62 -15.79 -19.85
N SER A 176 4.69 -16.11 -20.58
CA SER A 176 5.56 -17.27 -20.37
C SER A 176 7.01 -16.90 -20.08
N LYS A 177 7.34 -15.60 -20.09
CA LYS A 177 8.70 -15.11 -19.88
C LYS A 177 8.96 -14.81 -18.41
N LEU A 178 10.02 -15.43 -17.89
CA LEU A 178 10.53 -15.13 -16.55
C LEU A 178 11.40 -13.88 -16.63
N ILE A 179 11.09 -12.90 -15.79
CA ILE A 179 11.81 -11.61 -15.70
C ILE A 179 12.49 -11.54 -14.34
N ALA A 180 13.81 -11.48 -14.32
CA ALA A 180 14.57 -11.26 -13.10
C ALA A 180 14.42 -9.78 -12.64
N TYR A 181 13.78 -9.55 -11.50
CA TYR A 181 13.56 -8.18 -11.00
C TYR A 181 14.79 -7.63 -10.26
N LYS A 182 15.56 -8.49 -9.60
CA LYS A 182 16.72 -8.07 -8.83
C LYS A 182 17.77 -7.31 -9.66
N PRO A 183 18.19 -7.79 -10.85
CA PRO A 183 19.11 -7.04 -11.71
C PRO A 183 18.56 -5.69 -12.15
N LEU A 184 17.25 -5.59 -12.43
CA LEU A 184 16.59 -4.32 -12.78
C LEU A 184 16.58 -3.35 -11.61
N LEU A 185 16.32 -3.85 -10.39
CA LEU A 185 16.38 -3.06 -9.17
C LEU A 185 17.80 -2.54 -8.90
N ASP A 186 18.82 -3.41 -9.04
CA ASP A 186 20.21 -3.02 -8.83
C ASP A 186 20.67 -1.96 -9.83
N ASP A 187 20.30 -2.12 -11.11
CA ASP A 187 20.61 -1.13 -12.14
C ASP A 187 19.86 0.19 -11.88
N ALA A 188 18.60 0.14 -11.42
CA ALA A 188 17.85 1.33 -11.03
C ALA A 188 18.52 2.07 -9.86
N ILE A 189 18.90 1.35 -8.81
CA ILE A 189 19.58 1.95 -7.65
C ILE A 189 20.95 2.53 -8.06
N ASN A 190 21.68 1.87 -8.97
CA ASN A 190 22.93 2.39 -9.46
C ASN A 190 22.77 3.70 -10.24
N LYS A 191 21.69 3.82 -11.03
CA LYS A 191 21.36 5.02 -11.82
C LYS A 191 20.78 6.16 -10.98
N ALA A 192 20.02 5.85 -9.95
CA ALA A 192 19.40 6.84 -9.07
C ALA A 192 20.44 7.65 -8.29
N GLN A 193 20.15 8.90 -8.00
CA GLN A 193 20.95 9.75 -7.09
C GLN A 193 20.70 9.34 -5.64
N HIS A 194 19.44 9.17 -5.27
CA HIS A 194 19.06 8.66 -3.95
C HIS A 194 19.34 7.15 -3.85
N LYS A 195 19.94 6.75 -2.72
CA LYS A 195 20.23 5.33 -2.42
C LYS A 195 19.37 4.87 -1.26
N PRO A 196 18.42 3.95 -1.47
CA PRO A 196 17.67 3.38 -0.36
C PRO A 196 18.61 2.64 0.60
N GLU A 197 18.34 2.76 1.89
CA GLU A 197 19.16 2.12 2.93
C GLU A 197 19.06 0.59 2.85
N HIS A 198 17.85 0.07 2.54
CA HIS A 198 17.59 -1.35 2.47
C HIS A 198 16.67 -1.72 1.29
N CYS A 199 16.83 -2.97 0.82
CA CYS A 199 15.91 -3.60 -0.11
C CYS A 199 15.39 -4.90 0.51
N VAL A 200 14.06 -5.08 0.58
CA VAL A 200 13.46 -6.34 1.04
C VAL A 200 13.02 -7.13 -0.19
N ILE A 201 13.56 -8.34 -0.36
CA ILE A 201 13.36 -9.16 -1.55
C ILE A 201 12.54 -10.41 -1.20
N TYR A 202 11.35 -10.52 -1.79
CA TYR A 202 10.55 -11.74 -1.72
C TYR A 202 11.08 -12.76 -2.72
N GLN A 203 11.64 -13.87 -2.21
CA GLN A 203 12.17 -14.95 -3.04
C GLN A 203 11.04 -15.81 -3.60
N ARG A 204 10.90 -15.80 -4.92
CA ARG A 204 9.91 -16.63 -5.63
C ARG A 204 10.53 -17.96 -6.05
N PRO A 205 9.77 -19.09 -6.00
CA PRO A 205 10.30 -20.43 -6.33
C PRO A 205 10.74 -20.54 -7.79
N GLN A 206 10.22 -19.69 -8.69
CA GLN A 206 10.52 -19.74 -10.12
C GLN A 206 11.92 -19.23 -10.45
N LEU A 207 12.45 -18.30 -9.65
CA LEU A 207 13.80 -17.78 -9.78
C LEU A 207 14.22 -17.15 -8.46
N GLN A 208 15.30 -17.61 -7.87
CA GLN A 208 15.93 -17.02 -6.71
C GLN A 208 16.89 -15.91 -7.13
N ALA A 209 16.99 -14.86 -6.34
CA ALA A 209 17.90 -13.75 -6.55
C ALA A 209 19.06 -13.80 -5.57
N GLU A 210 20.26 -13.47 -6.01
CA GLU A 210 21.37 -13.20 -5.12
C GLU A 210 21.15 -11.88 -4.36
N LEU A 211 21.39 -11.91 -3.06
CA LEU A 211 21.20 -10.76 -2.18
C LEU A 211 22.54 -10.07 -1.92
N GLN A 212 22.55 -8.75 -2.05
CA GLN A 212 23.71 -7.92 -1.73
C GLN A 212 23.82 -7.73 -0.22
N ASN A 213 24.91 -8.22 0.38
CA ASN A 213 25.18 -8.07 1.81
C ASN A 213 25.17 -6.59 2.24
N GLY A 214 24.60 -6.33 3.41
CA GLY A 214 24.51 -4.99 4.00
C GLY A 214 23.36 -4.13 3.51
N ARG A 215 22.75 -4.45 2.35
CA ARG A 215 21.60 -3.72 1.80
C ARG A 215 20.35 -4.59 1.70
N ASP A 216 20.49 -5.79 1.16
CA ASP A 216 19.36 -6.64 0.82
C ASP A 216 18.97 -7.57 1.97
N VAL A 217 17.68 -7.68 2.20
CA VAL A 217 17.07 -8.50 3.25
C VAL A 217 16.13 -9.50 2.59
N ASP A 218 16.25 -10.77 2.94
CA ASP A 218 15.31 -11.80 2.51
C ASP A 218 13.99 -11.65 3.26
N TRP A 219 12.88 -11.54 2.51
CA TRP A 219 11.55 -11.36 3.07
C TRP A 219 11.16 -12.49 4.01
N GLN A 220 11.29 -13.76 3.56
CA GLN A 220 10.86 -14.92 4.31
C GLN A 220 11.65 -15.07 5.62
N HIS A 221 12.95 -14.82 5.54
CA HIS A 221 13.81 -14.85 6.70
C HIS A 221 13.53 -13.71 7.69
N ALA A 222 13.27 -12.52 7.19
CA ALA A 222 12.99 -11.36 8.02
C ALA A 222 11.63 -11.47 8.72
N ILE A 223 10.59 -11.90 8.01
CA ILE A 223 9.25 -12.02 8.58
C ILE A 223 9.19 -13.09 9.68
N ALA A 224 9.95 -14.18 9.54
CA ALA A 224 10.02 -15.24 10.54
C ALA A 224 10.61 -14.80 11.90
N LYS A 225 11.32 -13.67 11.92
CA LYS A 225 11.98 -13.11 13.12
C LYS A 225 11.33 -11.82 13.62
N ALA A 226 10.40 -11.26 12.84
CA ALA A 226 9.83 -9.96 13.16
C ALA A 226 8.78 -10.04 14.27
N GLU A 227 8.82 -9.09 15.19
CA GLU A 227 7.73 -8.84 16.10
C GLU A 227 6.63 -8.04 15.38
N PRO A 228 5.36 -8.46 15.48
CA PRO A 228 4.26 -7.76 14.82
C PRO A 228 4.15 -6.29 15.28
N ALA A 229 3.99 -5.36 14.35
CA ALA A 229 3.80 -3.95 14.67
C ALA A 229 2.31 -3.58 14.81
N ALA A 230 2.00 -2.72 15.78
CA ALA A 230 0.68 -2.12 15.93
C ALA A 230 0.41 -1.06 14.86
N CYS A 231 -0.88 -0.72 14.66
CA CYS A 231 -1.28 0.40 13.79
C CYS A 231 -0.91 1.74 14.43
N VAL A 232 -0.27 2.61 13.64
CA VAL A 232 0.10 3.97 14.06
C VAL A 232 -1.02 4.93 13.67
N PRO A 233 -1.61 5.68 14.62
CA PRO A 233 -2.60 6.69 14.32
C PRO A 233 -2.03 7.81 13.43
N VAL A 234 -2.75 8.15 12.35
CA VAL A 234 -2.39 9.22 11.42
C VAL A 234 -3.55 10.21 11.27
N LYS A 235 -3.24 11.45 10.94
CA LYS A 235 -4.28 12.41 10.56
C LYS A 235 -4.86 12.01 9.20
N SER A 236 -6.13 12.29 8.98
CA SER A 236 -6.77 12.07 7.67
C SER A 236 -6.11 12.86 6.53
N THR A 237 -5.35 13.91 6.87
CA THR A 237 -4.59 14.74 5.93
C THR A 237 -3.15 14.29 5.73
N ASP A 238 -2.68 13.28 6.50
CA ASP A 238 -1.33 12.73 6.29
C ASP A 238 -1.31 11.92 4.97
N PRO A 239 -0.21 12.00 4.18
CA PRO A 239 -0.08 11.22 2.95
C PRO A 239 -0.15 9.71 3.21
N LEU A 240 -0.89 8.98 2.37
CA LEU A 240 -1.00 7.53 2.42
C LEU A 240 -0.13 6.88 1.34
N TYR A 241 -0.17 7.42 0.12
CA TYR A 241 0.58 6.87 -1.01
C TYR A 241 0.97 7.96 -2.02
N VAL A 242 1.97 7.64 -2.85
CA VAL A 242 2.35 8.39 -4.04
C VAL A 242 1.98 7.56 -5.27
N LEU A 243 1.18 8.15 -6.15
CA LEU A 243 0.76 7.55 -7.41
C LEU A 243 1.20 8.43 -8.57
N TYR A 244 2.12 7.91 -9.37
CA TYR A 244 2.60 8.61 -10.57
C TYR A 244 1.65 8.39 -11.74
N THR A 245 1.32 9.48 -12.41
CA THR A 245 0.56 9.44 -13.67
C THR A 245 1.50 9.69 -14.85
N SER A 246 1.09 9.25 -16.05
CA SER A 246 1.77 9.61 -17.29
C SER A 246 1.65 11.13 -17.52
N GLY A 247 2.75 11.85 -17.36
CA GLY A 247 2.77 13.29 -17.59
C GLY A 247 2.70 13.64 -19.07
N THR A 248 2.09 14.79 -19.41
CA THR A 248 2.10 15.36 -20.75
C THR A 248 3.50 15.77 -21.23
N THR A 249 4.48 15.86 -20.32
CA THR A 249 5.86 16.30 -20.57
C THR A 249 6.87 15.15 -20.62
N GLY A 250 6.42 13.88 -20.61
CA GLY A 250 7.30 12.70 -20.60
C GLY A 250 7.94 12.38 -19.23
N LYS A 251 7.82 13.27 -18.25
CA LYS A 251 8.23 12.96 -16.86
C LYS A 251 7.03 12.49 -16.05
N PRO A 252 7.18 11.48 -15.18
CA PRO A 252 6.14 11.09 -14.23
C PRO A 252 5.73 12.29 -13.35
N LYS A 253 4.44 12.43 -13.10
CA LYS A 253 3.87 13.49 -12.26
C LYS A 253 3.07 12.87 -11.14
#